data_a5ded9aded2ad6caa135a1785c0b557f
#
_entry.id   a5ded9aded2ad6caa135a1785c0b557f
#
_cell.length_a   1.000
_cell.length_b   1.000
_cell.length_c   1.000
_cell.angle_alpha   90.00
_cell.angle_beta   90.00
_cell.angle_gamma   90.00
#
_symmetry.space_group_name_H-M   'P 1'
#
loop_
_entity.id
_entity.type
_entity.pdbx_description
1 polymer ?
#
loop_
_entity_poly.entity_id
_entity_poly.type
_entity_poly.pdbx_seq_one_letter_code
_entity_poly.pdbx_strand_id
1 'polypeptide(L)'
;MRKRRKMLKREYDIFKYQNNSTSLMISFFDPYYQTLCEFFDTEVHNFYPHIQKELEAVVTGQKEESGFGGNMLNIDIGKEETEVYYQMDDESLGDPCFIPTEELYKLVLEWKEMEDEMHSGADIFPVTLED
;
A
#
# COMPACT_ATOMS: atom_id res chain seq x y z
N MET A 1 23.93 7.29 16.35
CA MET A 1 23.53 5.94 15.97
C MET A 1 22.11 5.92 15.42
N ARG A 2 21.93 5.30 14.28
CA ARG A 2 20.63 5.25 13.64
C ARG A 2 19.81 4.09 14.19
N LYS A 3 18.62 4.40 14.64
CA LYS A 3 17.71 3.38 15.15
C LYS A 3 17.14 2.56 14.00
N ARG A 4 17.14 1.24 14.12
CA ARG A 4 16.53 0.38 13.12
C ARG A 4 15.02 0.63 13.05
N ARG A 5 14.52 0.88 11.84
CA ARG A 5 13.09 1.14 11.63
C ARG A 5 12.35 -0.18 11.48
N LYS A 6 11.27 -0.33 12.24
CA LYS A 6 10.34 -1.44 12.05
C LYS A 6 9.34 -1.09 10.98
N MET A 7 8.87 -2.07 10.28
CA MET A 7 7.76 -1.89 9.36
C MET A 7 6.49 -1.56 10.15
N LEU A 8 5.55 -0.90 9.49
CA LEU A 8 4.29 -0.50 10.10
C LEU A 8 3.50 -1.72 10.57
N LYS A 9 2.96 -1.63 11.78
CA LYS A 9 2.05 -2.64 12.27
C LYS A 9 0.78 -2.60 11.43
N ARG A 10 0.39 -3.73 10.89
CA ARG A 10 -0.71 -3.85 9.95
C ARG A 10 -1.44 -5.15 10.10
N GLU A 11 -2.70 -5.14 9.70
CA GLU A 11 -3.54 -6.33 9.70
C GLU A 11 -4.09 -6.55 8.29
N TYR A 12 -4.07 -7.80 7.86
CA TYR A 12 -4.75 -8.23 6.63
C TYR A 12 -5.96 -9.03 6.99
N ASP A 13 -7.07 -8.78 6.30
CA ASP A 13 -8.30 -9.52 6.46
C ASP A 13 -9.00 -9.66 5.11
N ILE A 14 -10.02 -10.47 5.08
CA ILE A 14 -10.79 -10.72 3.88
C ILE A 14 -12.16 -10.09 4.02
N PHE A 15 -12.54 -9.28 3.01
CA PHE A 15 -13.90 -8.77 2.90
C PHE A 15 -14.65 -9.64 1.89
N LYS A 16 -15.81 -10.15 2.31
CA LYS A 16 -16.65 -10.97 1.45
C LYS A 16 -17.88 -10.21 1.03
N TYR A 17 -18.07 -10.10 -0.28
CA TYR A 17 -19.23 -9.42 -0.85
C TYR A 17 -20.44 -10.36 -0.91
N GLN A 18 -21.64 -9.77 -1.15
CA GLN A 18 -22.87 -10.55 -1.22
C GLN A 18 -22.86 -11.60 -2.33
N ASN A 19 -22.11 -11.34 -3.41
CA ASN A 19 -21.99 -12.28 -4.53
C ASN A 19 -20.93 -13.36 -4.30
N ASN A 20 -20.44 -13.47 -3.06
CA ASN A 20 -19.36 -14.40 -2.65
C ASN A 20 -17.98 -14.08 -3.19
N SER A 21 -17.80 -12.97 -3.91
CA SER A 21 -16.47 -12.53 -4.25
C SER A 21 -15.75 -12.01 -3.00
N THR A 22 -14.42 -12.05 -3.00
CA THR A 22 -13.61 -11.63 -1.87
C THR A 22 -12.61 -10.56 -2.28
N SER A 23 -12.22 -9.74 -1.33
CA SER A 23 -11.22 -8.71 -1.51
C SER A 23 -10.30 -8.70 -0.29
N LEU A 24 -9.01 -8.53 -0.55
CA LEU A 24 -8.05 -8.37 0.55
C LEU A 24 -8.13 -6.96 1.08
N MET A 25 -8.14 -6.84 2.40
CA MET A 25 -8.13 -5.54 3.09
C MET A 25 -6.88 -5.44 3.95
N ILE A 26 -6.24 -4.28 3.91
CA ILE A 26 -5.13 -3.96 4.79
C ILE A 26 -5.54 -2.80 5.69
N SER A 27 -5.18 -2.88 6.96
CA SER A 27 -5.40 -1.80 7.93
C SER A 27 -4.10 -1.52 8.65
N PHE A 28 -3.77 -0.24 8.81
CA PHE A 28 -2.61 0.17 9.60
C PHE A 28 -3.09 0.61 10.98
N PHE A 29 -2.35 0.20 12.02
CA PHE A 29 -2.73 0.53 13.39
C PHE A 29 -2.51 2.00 13.71
N ASP A 30 -1.55 2.65 13.02
CA ASP A 30 -1.31 4.08 13.17
C ASP A 30 -2.28 4.85 12.27
N PRO A 31 -3.17 5.68 12.83
CA PRO A 31 -4.16 6.42 12.03
C PRO A 31 -3.56 7.42 11.04
N TYR A 32 -2.30 7.80 11.21
CA TYR A 32 -1.61 8.63 10.22
C TYR A 32 -1.65 8.02 8.83
N TYR A 33 -1.69 6.68 8.74
CA TYR A 33 -1.61 5.96 7.47
C TYR A 33 -2.98 5.58 6.90
N GLN A 34 -4.05 6.25 7.31
CA GLN A 34 -5.39 5.97 6.79
C GLN A 34 -5.46 6.16 5.26
N THR A 35 -4.84 7.21 4.74
CA THR A 35 -4.78 7.46 3.30
C THR A 35 -4.02 6.35 2.57
N LEU A 36 -3.01 5.79 3.21
CA LEU A 36 -2.27 4.65 2.65
C LEU A 36 -3.16 3.41 2.56
N CYS A 37 -4.04 3.17 3.55
CA CYS A 37 -5.01 2.08 3.49
C CYS A 37 -5.89 2.20 2.24
N GLU A 38 -6.42 3.39 2.01
CA GLU A 38 -7.25 3.66 0.83
C GLU A 38 -6.48 3.42 -0.46
N PHE A 39 -5.21 3.82 -0.49
CA PHE A 39 -4.36 3.59 -1.64
C PHE A 39 -4.24 2.09 -1.97
N PHE A 40 -4.02 1.26 -0.96
CA PHE A 40 -3.96 -0.19 -1.18
C PHE A 40 -5.29 -0.75 -1.65
N ASP A 41 -6.39 -0.37 -1.00
CA ASP A 41 -7.70 -0.94 -1.29
C ASP A 41 -8.22 -0.55 -2.68
N THR A 42 -7.87 0.64 -3.16
CA THR A 42 -8.36 1.12 -4.46
C THR A 42 -7.32 1.00 -5.56
N GLU A 43 -6.10 1.50 -5.35
CA GLU A 43 -5.13 1.62 -6.43
C GLU A 43 -4.25 0.38 -6.57
N VAL A 44 -3.68 -0.14 -5.49
CA VAL A 44 -2.84 -1.34 -5.56
C VAL A 44 -3.68 -2.52 -6.01
N HIS A 45 -4.90 -2.63 -5.52
CA HIS A 45 -5.83 -3.68 -5.92
C HIS A 45 -6.06 -3.68 -7.44
N ASN A 46 -6.21 -2.52 -8.05
CA ASN A 46 -6.53 -2.40 -9.47
C ASN A 46 -5.31 -2.31 -10.39
N PHE A 47 -4.19 -1.77 -9.89
CA PHE A 47 -3.05 -1.41 -10.73
C PHE A 47 -1.72 -1.93 -10.21
N TYR A 48 -1.74 -3.07 -9.50
CA TYR A 48 -0.55 -3.63 -8.87
C TYR A 48 0.68 -3.68 -9.79
N PRO A 49 0.59 -4.25 -11.01
CA PRO A 49 1.79 -4.39 -11.85
C PRO A 49 2.46 -3.06 -12.16
N HIS A 50 1.67 -2.03 -12.41
CA HIS A 50 2.19 -0.71 -12.74
C HIS A 50 2.82 -0.03 -11.52
N ILE A 51 2.15 -0.07 -10.39
CA ILE A 51 2.64 0.53 -9.15
C ILE A 51 3.94 -0.15 -8.70
N GLN A 52 3.96 -1.47 -8.72
CA GLN A 52 5.13 -2.26 -8.37
C GLN A 52 6.33 -1.89 -9.24
N LYS A 53 6.10 -1.77 -10.53
CA LYS A 53 7.15 -1.45 -11.51
C LYS A 53 7.75 -0.06 -11.25
N GLU A 54 6.91 0.94 -10.98
CA GLU A 54 7.40 2.31 -10.76
C GLU A 54 8.16 2.42 -9.43
N LEU A 55 7.69 1.74 -8.38
CA LEU A 55 8.43 1.70 -7.12
C LEU A 55 9.78 1.00 -7.29
N GLU A 56 9.79 -0.13 -7.98
CA GLU A 56 11.03 -0.88 -8.23
C GLU A 56 12.05 -0.05 -8.98
N ALA A 57 11.61 0.72 -9.99
CA ALA A 57 12.50 1.57 -10.78
C ALA A 57 13.24 2.59 -9.92
N VAL A 58 12.58 3.15 -8.91
CA VAL A 58 13.21 4.10 -8.00
C VAL A 58 14.08 3.39 -6.97
N VAL A 59 13.58 2.31 -6.37
CA VAL A 59 14.31 1.56 -5.35
C VAL A 59 15.61 0.98 -5.90
N THR A 60 15.60 0.52 -7.14
CA THR A 60 16.79 -0.06 -7.79
C THR A 60 17.70 0.98 -8.43
N GLY A 61 17.33 2.25 -8.42
CA GLY A 61 18.14 3.32 -8.95
C GLY A 61 18.03 3.54 -10.44
N GLN A 62 17.09 2.89 -11.13
CA GLN A 62 16.84 3.12 -12.56
C GLN A 62 16.27 4.51 -12.82
N LYS A 63 15.50 5.03 -11.87
CA LYS A 63 14.94 6.37 -11.90
C LYS A 63 15.23 7.05 -10.56
N GLU A 64 15.43 8.36 -10.61
CA GLU A 64 15.61 9.14 -9.37
C GLU A 64 14.27 9.44 -8.71
N GLU A 65 13.23 9.55 -9.52
CA GLU A 65 11.88 9.79 -9.05
C GLU A 65 10.88 9.23 -10.05
N SER A 66 9.67 9.00 -9.61
CA SER A 66 8.60 8.51 -10.45
C SER A 66 7.26 8.87 -9.82
N GLY A 67 6.18 8.39 -10.40
CA GLY A 67 4.86 8.61 -9.85
C GLY A 67 3.85 7.69 -10.49
N PHE A 68 2.66 7.69 -9.90
CA PHE A 68 1.55 6.95 -10.44
C PHE A 68 0.25 7.68 -10.09
N GLY A 69 -0.60 7.88 -11.10
CA GLY A 69 -1.93 8.43 -10.90
C GLY A 69 -2.98 7.34 -11.09
N GLY A 70 -3.74 7.08 -10.05
CA GLY A 70 -4.79 6.08 -10.08
C GLY A 70 -6.16 6.68 -10.35
N ASN A 71 -7.19 6.00 -9.89
CA ASN A 71 -8.56 6.47 -10.04
C ASN A 71 -8.93 7.56 -9.02
N MET A 72 -8.40 7.47 -7.82
CA MET A 72 -8.71 8.41 -6.73
C MET A 72 -7.46 9.00 -6.10
N LEU A 73 -6.39 8.23 -6.02
CA LEU A 73 -5.17 8.61 -5.32
C LEU A 73 -3.97 8.59 -6.25
N ASN A 74 -3.02 9.46 -5.93
CA ASN A 74 -1.72 9.53 -6.61
C ASN A 74 -0.61 9.21 -5.63
N ILE A 75 0.52 8.77 -6.16
CA ILE A 75 1.76 8.71 -5.39
C ILE A 75 2.85 9.46 -6.16
N ASP A 76 3.65 10.21 -5.40
CA ASP A 76 4.88 10.82 -5.90
C ASP A 76 6.03 10.08 -5.24
N ILE A 77 6.78 9.35 -6.03
CA ILE A 77 7.82 8.44 -5.55
C ILE A 77 9.15 9.15 -5.59
N GLY A 78 9.70 9.45 -4.41
CA GLY A 78 11.03 9.98 -4.29
C GLY A 78 12.00 8.90 -3.83
N LYS A 79 13.29 9.19 -3.89
CA LYS A 79 14.34 8.25 -3.50
C LYS A 79 14.24 7.83 -2.04
N GLU A 80 13.97 8.81 -1.16
CA GLU A 80 13.88 8.58 0.29
C GLU A 80 12.48 8.26 0.74
N GLU A 81 11.50 9.03 0.27
CA GLU A 81 10.12 8.84 0.69
C GLU A 81 9.14 9.07 -0.45
N THR A 82 7.96 8.52 -0.28
CA THR A 82 6.86 8.63 -1.22
C THR A 82 5.71 9.35 -0.53
N GLU A 83 5.10 10.29 -1.25
CA GLU A 83 3.88 10.95 -0.80
C GLU A 83 2.68 10.25 -1.43
N VAL A 84 1.68 9.96 -0.59
CA VAL A 84 0.41 9.34 -1.02
C VAL A 84 -0.69 10.36 -0.73
N TYR A 85 -1.47 10.71 -1.75
CA TYR A 85 -2.46 11.77 -1.60
C TYR A 85 -3.64 11.59 -2.55
N TYR A 86 -4.76 12.19 -2.18
CA TYR A 86 -5.95 12.20 -3.04
C TYR A 86 -5.80 13.20 -4.17
N GLN A 87 -6.33 12.83 -5.34
CA GLN A 87 -6.29 13.70 -6.52
C GLN A 87 -7.15 14.95 -6.34
N MET A 88 -8.25 14.81 -5.59
CA MET A 88 -9.17 15.91 -5.37
C MET A 88 -8.83 16.64 -4.07
N ASP A 89 -8.88 17.97 -4.12
CA ASP A 89 -8.70 18.82 -2.94
C ASP A 89 -10.06 19.01 -2.29
N ASP A 90 -10.41 18.09 -1.39
CA ASP A 90 -11.69 18.06 -0.70
C ASP A 90 -11.45 17.78 0.77
N GLU A 91 -11.95 18.64 1.65
CA GLU A 91 -11.76 18.53 3.09
C GLU A 91 -12.35 17.25 3.69
N SER A 92 -13.30 16.60 2.99
CA SER A 92 -13.88 15.34 3.46
C SER A 92 -12.95 14.15 3.25
N LEU A 93 -11.89 14.33 2.45
CA LEU A 93 -10.92 13.27 2.17
C LEU A 93 -9.76 13.34 3.17
N GLY A 94 -9.04 12.23 3.31
CA GLY A 94 -7.92 12.17 4.24
C GLY A 94 -6.74 13.02 3.82
N ASP A 95 -5.86 13.28 4.78
CA ASP A 95 -4.65 14.06 4.54
C ASP A 95 -3.60 13.23 3.78
N PRO A 96 -2.71 13.91 3.04
CA PRO A 96 -1.56 13.23 2.46
C PRO A 96 -0.72 12.55 3.55
N CYS A 97 -0.10 11.43 3.21
CA CYS A 97 0.83 10.81 4.12
C CYS A 97 2.13 10.47 3.41
N PHE A 98 3.21 10.43 4.18
CA PHE A 98 4.55 10.14 3.68
C PHE A 98 5.02 8.81 4.26
N ILE A 99 5.66 8.00 3.43
CA ILE A 99 6.21 6.72 3.85
C ILE A 99 7.56 6.53 3.14
N PRO A 100 8.57 5.97 3.82
CA PRO A 100 9.82 5.66 3.13
C PRO A 100 9.55 4.79 1.90
N THR A 101 10.14 5.16 0.78
CA THR A 101 9.88 4.51 -0.50
C THR A 101 10.19 3.01 -0.45
N GLU A 102 11.30 2.65 0.17
CA GLU A 102 11.68 1.25 0.29
C GLU A 102 10.67 0.46 1.11
N GLU A 103 10.13 1.07 2.17
CA GLU A 103 9.11 0.44 3.00
C GLU A 103 7.80 0.24 2.22
N LEU A 104 7.40 1.25 1.45
CA LEU A 104 6.20 1.13 0.61
C LEU A 104 6.37 0.01 -0.41
N TYR A 105 7.55 -0.07 -1.03
CA TYR A 105 7.83 -1.13 -1.99
C TYR A 105 7.68 -2.51 -1.36
N LYS A 106 8.25 -2.70 -0.17
CA LYS A 106 8.12 -3.97 0.54
C LYS A 106 6.67 -4.28 0.89
N LEU A 107 5.90 -3.29 1.30
CA LEU A 107 4.48 -3.48 1.61
C LEU A 107 3.67 -3.86 0.38
N VAL A 108 3.97 -3.26 -0.77
CA VAL A 108 3.27 -3.58 -2.02
C VAL A 108 3.56 -5.04 -2.44
N LEU A 109 4.81 -5.48 -2.31
CA LEU A 109 5.15 -6.87 -2.59
C LEU A 109 4.45 -7.83 -1.62
N GLU A 110 4.45 -7.49 -0.34
CA GLU A 110 3.78 -8.30 0.69
C GLU A 110 2.27 -8.38 0.44
N TRP A 111 1.66 -7.25 0.06
CA TRP A 111 0.23 -7.21 -0.25
C TRP A 111 -0.11 -8.23 -1.35
N LYS A 112 0.72 -8.33 -2.37
CA LYS A 112 0.51 -9.28 -3.47
C LYS A 112 0.63 -10.71 -2.98
N GLU A 113 1.60 -11.00 -2.11
CA GLU A 113 1.74 -12.33 -1.53
C GLU A 113 0.51 -12.70 -0.71
N MET A 114 -0.03 -11.76 0.07
CA MET A 114 -1.22 -11.97 0.86
C MET A 114 -2.46 -12.18 -0.01
N GLU A 115 -2.55 -11.45 -1.12
CA GLU A 115 -3.64 -11.64 -2.07
C GLU A 115 -3.58 -13.04 -2.69
N ASP A 116 -2.40 -13.50 -3.05
CA ASP A 116 -2.22 -14.84 -3.59
C ASP A 116 -2.61 -15.90 -2.57
N GLU A 117 -2.25 -15.71 -1.29
CA GLU A 117 -2.67 -16.60 -0.21
C GLU A 117 -4.19 -16.63 -0.05
N MET A 118 -4.83 -15.48 -0.13
CA MET A 118 -6.29 -15.39 -0.08
C MET A 118 -6.92 -16.17 -1.22
N HIS A 119 -6.42 -16.00 -2.45
CA HIS A 119 -6.96 -16.70 -3.61
C HIS A 119 -6.71 -18.21 -3.58
N SER A 120 -5.66 -18.64 -2.91
CA SER A 120 -5.36 -20.06 -2.74
C SER A 120 -6.22 -20.71 -1.67
N GLY A 121 -7.01 -19.94 -0.92
CA GLY A 121 -7.86 -20.44 0.14
C GLY A 121 -7.14 -20.68 1.46
N ALA A 122 -5.96 -20.07 1.64
CA ALA A 122 -5.21 -20.22 2.89
C ALA A 122 -6.01 -19.69 4.09
N ASP A 123 -6.02 -20.43 5.18
CA ASP A 123 -6.76 -20.11 6.39
C ASP A 123 -5.83 -19.40 7.38
N ILE A 124 -5.37 -18.21 6.99
CA ILE A 124 -4.46 -17.41 7.82
C ILE A 124 -5.07 -16.08 8.26
N PHE A 125 -6.22 -15.70 7.68
CA PHE A 125 -6.83 -14.39 7.93
C PHE A 125 -7.82 -14.44 9.08
N PRO A 126 -7.93 -13.39 9.88
CA PRO A 126 -7.08 -12.18 9.84
C PRO A 126 -5.68 -12.46 10.38
N VAL A 127 -4.72 -11.69 9.89
CA VAL A 127 -3.34 -11.81 10.36
C VAL A 127 -2.75 -10.43 10.60
N THR A 128 -2.05 -10.28 11.73
CA THR A 128 -1.38 -9.04 12.12
C THR A 128 0.12 -9.21 11.98
N LEU A 129 0.76 -8.25 11.31
CA LEU A 129 2.19 -8.27 11.06
C LEU A 129 2.82 -6.97 11.56
N GLU A 130 4.02 -7.07 12.09
CA GLU A 130 4.76 -5.94 12.64
C GLU A 130 6.14 -5.76 12.00
N ASP A 131 6.65 -6.81 11.42
CA ASP A 131 7.99 -6.81 10.80
C ASP A 131 8.05 -7.66 9.57
#